data_2123ddfe4337e3d36ba4dbb33c8a6883
#
_entry.id   2123ddfe4337e3d36ba4dbb33c8a6883
#
_cell.length_a   1.000
_cell.length_b   1.000
_cell.length_c   1.000
_cell.angle_alpha   90.00
_cell.angle_beta   90.00
_cell.angle_gamma   90.00
#
_symmetry.space_group_name_H-M   'P 1'
#
loop_
_entity.id
_entity.type
_entity.pdbx_description
1 polymer ?
#
loop_
_entity_poly.entity_id
_entity_poly.type
_entity_poly.pdbx_seq_one_letter_code
_entity_poly.pdbx_strand_id
1 'polypeptide(L)'
;MDNKLFIIGNGFDLAHRLXTRFDPDFREIAEKNESNLYFWELYQSTEPNIWSDFENLLAKPDFNSLAEIFEYYAPDYSSDRESDRDGIILEAEMSGNLKESLEEFASQAEGKLANITPQRFFEDLFTNGELYINFNYTHTLEQVYGIEIDRVLHVHGEAGDENLLLGYPEGDFSPEDIHEDIRQKGRGPYRDTSIKEYINSLEDYYVRTAHEILINKVESFKKEFKIELVEEFLSGHKLINEIIVYGHSCAIDFPYFEYLNVTFPLANWKFFSFDERTIMNIEMMVCHIGIRNYSVVEK
;
A
#
# COMPACT_ATOMS: atom_id res chain seq x y z
N MET A 1 6.43 29.21 16.11
CA MET A 1 5.01 28.81 16.32
C MET A 1 4.64 27.88 15.18
N ASP A 2 4.22 26.68 15.54
CA ASP A 2 3.95 25.59 14.58
C ASP A 2 2.58 25.83 13.93
N ASN A 3 2.54 26.69 12.93
CA ASN A 3 1.28 27.08 12.28
C ASN A 3 1.03 26.29 10.99
N LYS A 4 2.03 25.52 10.54
CA LYS A 4 1.94 24.74 9.30
C LYS A 4 2.19 23.28 9.56
N LEU A 5 1.44 22.46 8.86
CA LEU A 5 1.61 21.01 8.80
C LEU A 5 1.82 20.62 7.34
N PHE A 6 2.85 19.86 7.07
CA PHE A 6 3.10 19.28 5.75
C PHE A 6 2.68 17.83 5.71
N ILE A 7 2.00 17.45 4.64
CA ILE A 7 1.72 16.05 4.27
C ILE A 7 2.59 15.76 3.06
N ILE A 8 3.55 14.86 3.23
CA ILE A 8 4.56 14.56 2.22
C ILE A 8 4.33 13.15 1.69
N GLY A 9 4.10 13.02 0.39
CA GLY A 9 3.95 11.74 -0.28
C GLY A 9 5.04 11.50 -1.31
N ASN A 10 4.95 10.39 -2.02
CA ASN A 10 5.99 9.87 -2.91
C ASN A 10 6.48 10.85 -3.97
N GLY A 11 5.64 11.78 -4.41
CA GLY A 11 6.06 12.81 -5.36
C GLY A 11 7.19 13.69 -4.87
N PHE A 12 7.41 13.76 -3.55
CA PHE A 12 8.55 14.48 -2.97
C PHE A 12 9.85 13.73 -3.27
N ASP A 13 9.88 12.44 -3.02
CA ASP A 13 11.04 11.60 -3.34
C ASP A 13 11.32 11.59 -4.86
N LEU A 14 10.26 11.49 -5.66
CA LEU A 14 10.38 11.52 -7.13
C LEU A 14 10.94 12.86 -7.61
N ALA A 15 10.59 13.98 -6.97
CA ALA A 15 11.18 15.30 -7.28
C ALA A 15 12.69 15.31 -7.05
N HIS A 16 13.18 14.46 -6.12
CA HIS A 16 14.60 14.28 -5.83
C HIS A 16 15.24 13.15 -6.66
N ARG A 17 14.50 12.59 -7.62
CA ARG A 17 14.96 11.51 -8.51
C ARG A 17 15.28 10.21 -7.76
N LEU A 18 14.60 10.00 -6.68
CA LEU A 18 14.65 8.72 -6.00
C LEU A 18 13.69 7.74 -6.70
N UNK A 19 13.79 6.50 -6.89
CA UNK A 19 13.18 5.73 -7.36
C UNK A 19 12.40 5.26 -6.59
N THR A 20 11.49 5.65 -6.34
CA THR A 20 10.47 5.21 -5.36
C THR A 20 9.07 4.98 -5.96
N ARG A 21 8.99 4.71 -7.24
CA ARG A 21 7.72 4.31 -7.88
C ARG A 21 7.43 2.84 -7.63
N PHE A 22 6.16 2.48 -7.52
CA PHE A 22 5.78 1.06 -7.54
C PHE A 22 6.12 0.42 -8.90
N ASP A 23 5.86 1.12 -10.01
CA ASP A 23 6.30 0.68 -11.34
C ASP A 23 7.21 1.76 -11.95
N PRO A 24 8.47 1.46 -12.29
CA PRO A 24 9.11 0.14 -12.29
C PRO A 24 9.93 -0.21 -11.04
N ASP A 25 10.17 0.74 -10.13
CA ASP A 25 11.26 0.62 -9.14
C ASP A 25 11.02 -0.54 -8.13
N PHE A 26 9.86 -0.58 -7.48
CA PHE A 26 9.50 -1.66 -6.56
C PHE A 26 9.25 -2.97 -7.34
N ARG A 27 8.59 -2.87 -8.49
CA ARG A 27 8.31 -4.02 -9.35
C ARG A 27 9.58 -4.81 -9.69
N GLU A 28 10.66 -4.13 -10.06
CA GLU A 28 11.93 -4.78 -10.40
C GLU A 28 12.51 -5.60 -9.25
N ILE A 29 12.30 -5.16 -8.02
CA ILE A 29 12.75 -5.89 -6.82
C ILE A 29 11.80 -7.05 -6.53
N ALA A 30 10.50 -6.77 -6.48
CA ALA A 30 9.48 -7.74 -6.10
C ALA A 30 9.36 -8.91 -7.09
N GLU A 31 9.50 -8.65 -8.39
CA GLU A 31 9.47 -9.71 -9.42
C GLU A 31 10.76 -10.53 -9.48
N LYS A 32 11.90 -9.99 -9.04
CA LYS A 32 13.17 -10.74 -8.96
C LYS A 32 13.18 -11.71 -7.77
N ASN A 33 12.39 -11.46 -6.77
CA ASN A 33 12.30 -12.34 -5.59
C ASN A 33 11.52 -13.61 -5.97
N GLU A 34 12.25 -14.71 -6.15
CA GLU A 34 11.65 -16.00 -6.57
C GLU A 34 10.57 -16.50 -5.63
N SER A 35 10.61 -16.10 -4.36
CA SER A 35 9.57 -16.46 -3.39
C SER A 35 8.21 -15.83 -3.70
N ASN A 36 8.15 -14.85 -4.61
CA ASN A 36 6.90 -14.19 -4.97
C ASN A 36 6.22 -14.80 -6.22
N LEU A 37 6.82 -15.81 -6.87
CA LEU A 37 6.31 -16.31 -8.15
C LEU A 37 4.83 -16.72 -8.11
N TYR A 38 4.45 -17.56 -7.15
CA TYR A 38 3.05 -18.01 -7.03
C TYR A 38 2.10 -16.90 -6.62
N PHE A 39 2.60 -15.93 -5.86
CA PHE A 39 1.82 -14.76 -5.47
C PHE A 39 1.43 -13.93 -6.70
N TRP A 40 2.36 -13.73 -7.64
CA TRP A 40 2.06 -12.96 -8.85
C TRP A 40 1.05 -13.65 -9.77
N GLU A 41 0.93 -14.97 -9.69
CA GLU A 41 -0.08 -15.70 -10.47
C GLU A 41 -1.51 -15.33 -10.06
N LEU A 42 -1.71 -14.93 -8.80
CA LEU A 42 -2.99 -14.40 -8.32
C LEU A 42 -3.44 -13.12 -9.07
N TYR A 43 -2.49 -12.44 -9.71
CA TYR A 43 -2.76 -11.14 -10.33
C TYR A 43 -2.51 -11.13 -11.85
N GLN A 44 -2.23 -12.29 -12.46
CA GLN A 44 -1.93 -12.38 -13.89
C GLN A 44 -3.08 -11.89 -14.76
N SER A 45 -4.31 -12.22 -14.37
CA SER A 45 -5.51 -11.87 -15.13
C SER A 45 -6.19 -10.60 -14.64
N THR A 46 -5.63 -9.94 -13.63
CA THR A 46 -6.21 -8.70 -13.07
C THR A 46 -6.15 -7.58 -14.11
N GLU A 47 -7.29 -6.98 -14.41
CA GLU A 47 -7.39 -5.85 -15.32
C GLU A 47 -7.96 -4.62 -14.59
N PRO A 48 -7.30 -3.48 -14.67
CA PRO A 48 -5.99 -3.24 -15.33
C PRO A 48 -4.85 -3.97 -14.60
N ASN A 49 -3.68 -4.05 -15.25
CA ASN A 49 -2.50 -4.69 -14.68
C ASN A 49 -2.20 -4.16 -13.27
N ILE A 50 -1.86 -5.05 -12.34
CA ILE A 50 -1.64 -4.71 -10.92
C ILE A 50 -0.70 -3.50 -10.72
N TRP A 51 0.33 -3.37 -11.55
CA TRP A 51 1.32 -2.29 -11.42
C TRP A 51 0.78 -0.90 -11.78
N SER A 52 -0.38 -0.82 -12.44
CA SER A 52 -1.02 0.46 -12.79
C SER A 52 -1.60 1.19 -11.58
N ASP A 53 -1.96 0.45 -10.52
CA ASP A 53 -2.50 1.00 -9.28
C ASP A 53 -2.30 -0.01 -8.15
N PHE A 54 -1.03 -0.23 -7.81
CA PHE A 54 -0.55 -1.38 -7.08
C PHE A 54 -1.31 -1.63 -5.76
N GLU A 55 -1.36 -0.63 -4.89
CA GLU A 55 -1.99 -0.81 -3.58
C GLU A 55 -3.48 -1.16 -3.68
N ASN A 56 -4.23 -0.44 -4.52
CA ASN A 56 -5.67 -0.72 -4.69
C ASN A 56 -5.92 -2.09 -5.33
N LEU A 57 -5.06 -2.50 -6.27
CA LEU A 57 -5.26 -3.76 -6.99
C LEU A 57 -4.78 -4.98 -6.20
N LEU A 58 -4.01 -4.80 -5.12
CA LEU A 58 -3.73 -5.90 -4.18
C LEU A 58 -5.01 -6.46 -3.56
N ALA A 59 -6.08 -5.67 -3.49
CA ALA A 59 -7.40 -6.13 -3.02
C ALA A 59 -8.16 -6.98 -4.06
N LYS A 60 -7.61 -7.19 -5.27
CA LYS A 60 -8.34 -7.82 -6.38
C LYS A 60 -7.59 -9.03 -6.98
N PRO A 61 -7.25 -10.03 -6.15
CA PRO A 61 -6.63 -11.24 -6.68
C PRO A 61 -7.61 -12.06 -7.53
N ASP A 62 -7.10 -12.78 -8.53
CA ASP A 62 -7.88 -13.68 -9.37
C ASP A 62 -7.82 -15.10 -8.78
N PHE A 63 -8.87 -15.49 -8.09
CA PHE A 63 -8.96 -16.81 -7.46
C PHE A 63 -9.20 -17.95 -8.45
N ASN A 64 -9.62 -17.69 -9.67
CA ASN A 64 -9.72 -18.72 -10.70
C ASN A 64 -8.32 -19.18 -11.12
N SER A 65 -7.38 -18.24 -11.27
CA SER A 65 -5.97 -18.58 -11.53
C SER A 65 -5.40 -19.45 -10.42
N LEU A 66 -5.70 -19.11 -9.16
CA LEU A 66 -5.26 -19.90 -8.01
C LEU A 66 -5.80 -21.33 -8.06
N ALA A 67 -7.08 -21.50 -8.35
CA ALA A 67 -7.72 -22.82 -8.45
C ALA A 67 -7.04 -23.68 -9.53
N GLU A 68 -6.73 -23.10 -10.68
CA GLU A 68 -6.06 -23.79 -11.78
C GLU A 68 -4.64 -24.22 -11.41
N ILE A 69 -3.89 -23.38 -10.73
CA ILE A 69 -2.53 -23.69 -10.27
C ILE A 69 -2.55 -24.92 -9.36
N PHE A 70 -3.41 -24.90 -8.35
CA PHE A 70 -3.45 -25.99 -7.36
C PHE A 70 -4.11 -27.26 -7.90
N GLU A 71 -4.99 -27.15 -8.90
CA GLU A 71 -5.53 -28.33 -9.60
C GLU A 71 -4.40 -29.10 -10.33
N TYR A 72 -3.39 -28.40 -10.83
CA TYR A 72 -2.22 -29.00 -11.45
C TYR A 72 -1.40 -29.86 -10.48
N TYR A 73 -1.37 -29.50 -9.21
CA TYR A 73 -0.64 -30.25 -8.16
C TYR A 73 -1.50 -31.31 -7.49
N ALA A 74 -2.78 -31.42 -7.85
CA ALA A 74 -3.66 -32.49 -7.30
C ALA A 74 -3.17 -33.88 -7.76
N PRO A 75 -3.22 -34.92 -6.91
CA PRO A 75 -2.68 -36.20 -7.25
C PRO A 75 -3.49 -36.85 -8.36
N ASP A 76 -2.80 -37.36 -9.39
CA ASP A 76 -3.40 -38.11 -10.48
C ASP A 76 -3.76 -39.55 -10.05
N TYR A 77 -3.02 -40.09 -9.10
CA TYR A 77 -3.15 -41.47 -8.65
C TYR A 77 -3.07 -41.59 -7.13
N SER A 78 -3.75 -42.58 -6.60
CA SER A 78 -3.74 -42.90 -5.16
C SER A 78 -2.37 -43.39 -4.65
N SER A 79 -1.41 -43.60 -5.54
CA SER A 79 -0.05 -44.01 -5.20
C SER A 79 0.91 -42.85 -4.98
N ASP A 80 0.45 -41.62 -5.24
CA ASP A 80 1.29 -40.46 -5.06
C ASP A 80 1.63 -40.26 -3.57
N ARG A 81 2.89 -39.99 -3.30
CA ARG A 81 3.39 -39.87 -1.93
C ARG A 81 2.94 -38.57 -1.29
N GLU A 82 2.48 -38.65 -0.05
CA GLU A 82 2.10 -37.46 0.72
C GLU A 82 3.27 -36.50 0.87
N SER A 83 4.49 -37.03 1.06
CA SER A 83 5.70 -36.19 1.20
C SER A 83 6.02 -35.34 -0.02
N ASP A 84 5.54 -35.72 -1.20
CA ASP A 84 5.77 -34.94 -2.43
C ASP A 84 4.75 -33.81 -2.54
N ARG A 85 3.62 -33.92 -1.84
CA ARG A 85 2.52 -32.96 -1.84
C ARG A 85 2.69 -31.86 -0.79
N ASP A 86 3.52 -32.09 0.23
CA ASP A 86 3.87 -31.05 1.23
C ASP A 86 4.51 -29.84 0.56
N GLY A 87 5.13 -30.05 -0.60
CA GLY A 87 5.72 -28.97 -1.39
C GLY A 87 4.74 -27.85 -1.74
N ILE A 88 3.48 -28.18 -2.01
CA ILE A 88 2.42 -27.18 -2.27
C ILE A 88 2.28 -26.19 -1.11
N ILE A 89 2.25 -26.73 0.12
CA ILE A 89 2.11 -25.91 1.33
C ILE A 89 3.35 -25.05 1.51
N LEU A 90 4.53 -25.65 1.36
CA LEU A 90 5.80 -24.92 1.49
C LEU A 90 5.89 -23.76 0.48
N GLU A 91 5.53 -24.01 -0.79
CA GLU A 91 5.52 -22.99 -1.82
C GLU A 91 4.54 -21.86 -1.49
N ALA A 92 3.36 -22.19 -1.00
CA ALA A 92 2.38 -21.19 -0.54
C ALA A 92 2.93 -20.38 0.65
N GLU A 93 3.60 -21.04 1.60
CA GLU A 93 4.22 -20.37 2.75
C GLU A 93 5.32 -19.41 2.33
N MET A 94 6.14 -19.80 1.37
CA MET A 94 7.25 -18.99 0.88
C MET A 94 6.80 -17.87 -0.05
N SER A 95 5.66 -18.01 -0.69
CA SER A 95 5.14 -17.07 -1.67
C SER A 95 4.66 -15.76 -1.02
N GLY A 96 4.74 -14.68 -1.76
CA GLY A 96 4.17 -13.39 -1.35
C GLY A 96 4.96 -12.64 -0.28
N ASN A 97 6.28 -12.80 -0.25
CA ASN A 97 7.13 -12.11 0.70
C ASN A 97 7.39 -10.67 0.23
N LEU A 98 6.32 -9.90 0.02
CA LEU A 98 6.41 -8.50 -0.42
C LEU A 98 7.06 -7.62 0.65
N LYS A 99 6.98 -8.01 1.92
CA LYS A 99 7.59 -7.28 3.02
C LYS A 99 9.11 -7.17 2.85
N GLU A 100 9.78 -8.29 2.60
CA GLU A 100 11.24 -8.30 2.36
C GLU A 100 11.61 -7.44 1.14
N SER A 101 10.83 -7.56 0.07
CA SER A 101 11.03 -6.75 -1.14
C SER A 101 10.81 -5.26 -0.85
N LEU A 102 9.88 -4.92 0.02
CA LEU A 102 9.61 -3.52 0.42
C LEU A 102 10.75 -2.96 1.27
N GLU A 103 11.28 -3.77 2.20
CA GLU A 103 12.44 -3.38 3.02
C GLU A 103 13.66 -3.11 2.14
N GLU A 104 13.92 -3.99 1.15
CA GLU A 104 14.99 -3.80 0.18
C GLU A 104 14.76 -2.52 -0.64
N PHE A 105 13.55 -2.30 -1.12
CA PHE A 105 13.16 -1.12 -1.90
C PHE A 105 13.42 0.17 -1.10
N ALA A 106 12.94 0.24 0.14
CA ALA A 106 13.14 1.40 1.01
C ALA A 106 14.64 1.63 1.27
N SER A 107 15.36 0.56 1.57
CA SER A 107 16.82 0.62 1.84
C SER A 107 17.62 1.10 0.61
N GLN A 108 17.26 0.65 -0.59
CA GLN A 108 17.92 1.09 -1.83
C GLN A 108 17.69 2.59 -2.09
N ALA A 109 16.48 3.09 -1.82
CA ALA A 109 16.15 4.51 -1.97
C ALA A 109 16.92 5.35 -0.93
N GLU A 110 16.91 4.89 0.32
CA GLU A 110 17.62 5.53 1.44
C GLU A 110 19.12 5.66 1.15
N GLY A 111 19.74 4.61 0.61
CA GLY A 111 21.18 4.60 0.28
C GLY A 111 21.58 5.64 -0.76
N LYS A 112 20.63 6.21 -1.48
CA LYS A 112 20.89 7.26 -2.50
C LYS A 112 20.90 8.68 -1.89
N LEU A 113 20.36 8.87 -0.68
CA LEU A 113 20.18 10.19 -0.07
C LEU A 113 21.47 11.00 0.06
N ALA A 114 22.58 10.33 0.36
CA ALA A 114 23.88 10.98 0.50
C ALA A 114 24.32 11.76 -0.77
N ASN A 115 23.72 11.45 -1.92
CA ASN A 115 24.06 12.07 -3.20
C ASN A 115 23.00 13.10 -3.65
N ILE A 116 21.95 13.31 -2.84
CA ILE A 116 20.87 14.25 -3.17
C ILE A 116 21.24 15.65 -2.71
N THR A 117 21.01 16.62 -3.58
CA THR A 117 21.23 18.03 -3.28
C THR A 117 19.90 18.71 -2.97
N PRO A 118 19.80 19.50 -1.91
CA PRO A 118 18.57 20.26 -1.64
C PRO A 118 18.14 21.10 -2.84
N GLN A 119 16.84 21.14 -3.08
CA GLN A 119 16.26 21.94 -4.16
C GLN A 119 15.76 23.28 -3.58
N ARG A 120 16.15 24.37 -4.21
CA ARG A 120 15.79 25.71 -3.77
C ARG A 120 14.29 25.89 -3.48
N PHE A 121 13.45 25.29 -4.31
CA PHE A 121 11.99 25.36 -4.11
C PHE A 121 11.59 24.89 -2.71
N PHE A 122 12.16 23.76 -2.25
CA PHE A 122 11.83 23.21 -0.93
C PHE A 122 12.53 23.98 0.19
N GLU A 123 13.75 24.47 -0.05
CA GLU A 123 14.44 25.34 0.92
C GLU A 123 13.63 26.62 1.17
N ASP A 124 12.99 27.17 0.12
CA ASP A 124 12.12 28.35 0.23
C ASP A 124 10.75 27.99 0.87
N LEU A 125 10.29 26.75 0.69
CA LEU A 125 8.97 26.27 1.18
C LEU A 125 9.03 25.88 2.67
N PHE A 126 10.11 25.21 3.08
CA PHE A 126 10.30 24.72 4.43
C PHE A 126 10.95 25.82 5.29
N THR A 127 10.22 26.28 6.29
CA THR A 127 10.73 27.25 7.27
C THR A 127 10.88 26.55 8.63
N ASN A 128 11.46 27.20 9.60
CA ASN A 128 11.69 26.58 10.91
C ASN A 128 10.39 26.47 11.73
N GLY A 129 10.17 25.29 12.30
CA GLY A 129 9.11 25.05 13.27
C GLY A 129 7.84 24.40 12.71
N GLU A 130 7.89 23.89 11.49
CA GLU A 130 6.78 23.16 10.90
C GLU A 130 6.79 21.68 11.33
N LEU A 131 5.65 21.01 11.14
CA LEU A 131 5.49 19.59 11.38
C LEU A 131 5.27 18.87 10.05
N TYR A 132 5.68 17.61 9.98
CA TYR A 132 5.63 16.82 8.75
C TYR A 132 5.04 15.46 9.04
N ILE A 133 3.96 15.11 8.34
CA ILE A 133 3.46 13.73 8.27
C ILE A 133 3.98 13.18 6.94
N ASN A 134 4.90 12.23 7.03
CA ASN A 134 5.61 11.67 5.89
C ASN A 134 5.07 10.28 5.56
N PHE A 135 4.61 10.11 4.32
CA PHE A 135 4.13 8.83 3.78
C PHE A 135 5.23 8.06 3.06
N ASN A 136 6.42 8.66 2.95
CA ASN A 136 7.59 8.01 2.33
C ASN A 136 8.36 7.22 3.39
N TYR A 137 9.02 6.16 2.95
CA TYR A 137 9.88 5.37 3.81
C TYR A 137 11.25 6.01 4.03
N THR A 138 11.63 7.00 3.21
CA THR A 138 12.96 7.61 3.21
C THR A 138 13.07 8.80 4.16
N HIS A 139 14.27 9.01 4.69
CA HIS A 139 14.61 10.16 5.52
C HIS A 139 15.04 11.39 4.68
N THR A 140 14.39 11.62 3.55
CA THR A 140 14.73 12.73 2.65
C THR A 140 14.58 14.10 3.35
N LEU A 141 13.54 14.28 4.18
CA LEU A 141 13.33 15.52 4.94
C LEU A 141 14.48 15.77 5.92
N GLU A 142 14.86 14.74 6.66
CA GLU A 142 15.88 14.83 7.72
C GLU A 142 17.28 14.95 7.14
N GLN A 143 17.65 14.08 6.20
CA GLN A 143 19.02 13.99 5.71
C GLN A 143 19.37 15.08 4.68
N VAL A 144 18.40 15.47 3.83
CA VAL A 144 18.65 16.44 2.76
C VAL A 144 18.36 17.89 3.23
N TYR A 145 17.30 18.08 4.04
CA TYR A 145 16.88 19.42 4.47
C TYR A 145 17.21 19.72 5.93
N GLY A 146 17.73 18.73 6.68
CA GLY A 146 18.13 18.92 8.07
C GLY A 146 16.95 19.14 9.02
N ILE A 147 15.76 18.65 8.65
CA ILE A 147 14.58 18.76 9.50
C ILE A 147 14.77 17.85 10.72
N GLU A 148 14.47 18.36 11.90
CA GLU A 148 14.64 17.62 13.15
C GLU A 148 13.71 16.42 13.19
N ILE A 149 14.23 15.28 13.63
CA ILE A 149 13.52 13.97 13.62
C ILE A 149 12.20 14.03 14.41
N ASP A 150 12.15 14.80 15.49
CA ASP A 150 10.95 14.97 16.31
C ASP A 150 9.87 15.83 15.63
N ARG A 151 10.17 16.40 14.45
CA ARG A 151 9.24 17.16 13.62
C ARG A 151 8.65 16.35 12.47
N VAL A 152 9.11 15.10 12.28
CA VAL A 152 8.66 14.24 11.18
C VAL A 152 8.02 12.97 11.77
N LEU A 153 6.82 12.65 11.32
CA LEU A 153 6.16 11.38 11.63
C LEU A 153 6.06 10.55 10.35
N HIS A 154 6.75 9.41 10.31
CA HIS A 154 6.64 8.43 9.23
C HIS A 154 5.45 7.50 9.51
N VAL A 155 4.32 7.75 8.85
CA VAL A 155 3.07 7.00 9.12
C VAL A 155 3.06 5.60 8.48
N HIS A 156 3.91 5.37 7.49
CA HIS A 156 4.06 4.06 6.82
C HIS A 156 5.31 3.30 7.29
N GLY A 157 6.00 3.81 8.32
CA GLY A 157 7.30 3.30 8.76
C GLY A 157 8.44 3.96 8.00
N GLU A 158 9.67 3.67 8.38
CA GLU A 158 10.86 4.30 7.80
C GLU A 158 11.92 3.26 7.41
N ALA A 159 12.79 3.61 6.49
CA ALA A 159 13.86 2.72 6.00
C ALA A 159 14.71 2.21 7.17
N GLY A 160 14.82 0.90 7.27
CA GLY A 160 15.48 0.21 8.39
C GLY A 160 14.51 -0.43 9.38
N ASP A 161 13.23 -0.10 9.31
CA ASP A 161 12.18 -0.76 10.13
C ASP A 161 11.79 -2.11 9.52
N GLU A 162 11.40 -3.03 10.41
CA GLU A 162 10.85 -4.34 10.02
C GLU A 162 9.33 -4.29 9.73
N ASN A 163 8.69 -3.15 9.93
CA ASN A 163 7.23 -3.04 9.86
C ASN A 163 6.76 -1.90 8.95
N LEU A 164 7.26 -1.93 7.71
CA LEU A 164 6.81 -0.98 6.68
C LEU A 164 5.38 -1.29 6.26
N LEU A 165 4.56 -0.26 6.15
CA LEU A 165 3.14 -0.40 5.81
C LEU A 165 2.94 -0.36 4.29
N LEU A 166 2.40 -1.42 3.74
CA LEU A 166 2.04 -1.55 2.33
C LEU A 166 0.68 -2.24 2.25
N GLY A 167 -0.21 -1.74 1.42
CA GLY A 167 -1.45 -2.46 1.22
C GLY A 167 -2.64 -1.62 0.78
N TYR A 168 -3.80 -2.29 0.74
CA TYR A 168 -5.07 -1.73 0.30
C TYR A 168 -5.92 -1.27 1.50
N PRO A 169 -6.85 -0.33 1.30
CA PRO A 169 -7.73 0.15 2.36
C PRO A 169 -8.64 -0.94 2.93
N GLU A 170 -8.93 -0.85 4.21
CA GLU A 170 -9.88 -1.75 4.87
C GLU A 170 -11.26 -1.68 4.17
N GLY A 171 -11.83 -2.84 3.91
CA GLY A 171 -13.13 -2.97 3.24
C GLY A 171 -13.04 -3.30 1.75
N ASP A 172 -11.85 -3.16 1.14
CA ASP A 172 -11.67 -3.42 -0.30
C ASP A 172 -11.59 -4.91 -0.63
N PHE A 173 -11.25 -5.75 0.35
CA PHE A 173 -11.19 -7.20 0.19
C PHE A 173 -11.63 -7.90 1.47
N SER A 174 -12.45 -8.94 1.29
CA SER A 174 -12.81 -9.88 2.36
C SER A 174 -13.05 -11.27 1.77
N PRO A 175 -12.46 -12.32 2.33
CA PRO A 175 -12.74 -13.70 1.87
C PRO A 175 -14.18 -14.16 2.12
N GLU A 176 -14.93 -13.41 2.92
CA GLU A 176 -16.37 -13.67 3.17
C GLU A 176 -17.27 -13.09 2.07
N ASP A 177 -16.77 -12.19 1.24
CA ASP A 177 -17.53 -11.57 0.17
C ASP A 177 -17.82 -12.58 -0.94
N ILE A 178 -18.98 -12.48 -1.56
CA ILE A 178 -19.38 -13.33 -2.69
C ILE A 178 -18.67 -12.79 -3.94
N HIS A 179 -17.96 -13.69 -4.62
CA HIS A 179 -17.28 -13.38 -5.87
C HIS A 179 -17.98 -14.07 -7.04
N GLU A 180 -18.46 -13.31 -7.99
CA GLU A 180 -19.19 -13.80 -9.16
C GLU A 180 -18.36 -14.77 -10.03
N ASP A 181 -17.05 -14.64 -9.97
CA ASP A 181 -16.13 -15.45 -10.77
C ASP A 181 -15.82 -16.81 -10.13
N ILE A 182 -16.06 -16.98 -8.83
CA ILE A 182 -15.80 -18.24 -8.14
C ILE A 182 -17.04 -19.14 -8.27
N ARG A 183 -16.94 -20.11 -9.18
CA ARG A 183 -18.02 -21.08 -9.44
C ARG A 183 -17.64 -22.45 -8.93
N GLN A 184 -18.36 -22.93 -7.95
CA GLN A 184 -18.20 -24.33 -7.52
C GLN A 184 -18.55 -25.28 -8.65
N LYS A 185 -17.59 -26.10 -9.05
CA LYS A 185 -17.83 -27.26 -9.95
C LYS A 185 -18.55 -28.33 -9.12
N GLY A 186 -19.89 -28.31 -9.11
CA GLY A 186 -20.70 -29.28 -8.37
C GLY A 186 -21.88 -29.81 -9.17
N ARG A 187 -22.53 -30.87 -8.65
CA ARG A 187 -23.72 -31.45 -9.25
C ARG A 187 -24.96 -30.59 -8.99
N GLY A 188 -25.02 -29.42 -9.62
CA GLY A 188 -26.17 -28.52 -9.44
C GLY A 188 -25.99 -27.21 -10.18
N PRO A 189 -26.97 -26.32 -10.11
CA PRO A 189 -26.80 -24.99 -10.71
C PRO A 189 -25.62 -24.25 -10.04
N TYR A 190 -24.81 -23.59 -10.87
CA TYR A 190 -23.71 -22.78 -10.37
C TYR A 190 -24.25 -21.78 -9.35
N ARG A 191 -23.64 -21.72 -8.20
CA ARG A 191 -23.95 -20.78 -7.13
C ARG A 191 -22.75 -19.91 -6.89
N ASP A 192 -22.98 -18.61 -6.92
CA ASP A 192 -21.97 -17.64 -6.51
C ASP A 192 -21.64 -17.91 -5.04
N THR A 193 -20.37 -17.96 -4.72
CA THR A 193 -19.90 -18.33 -3.38
C THR A 193 -18.77 -17.39 -2.94
N SER A 194 -18.57 -17.31 -1.64
CA SER A 194 -17.41 -16.58 -1.13
C SER A 194 -16.15 -17.44 -1.31
N ILE A 195 -14.99 -16.75 -1.29
CA ILE A 195 -13.68 -17.43 -1.35
C ILE A 195 -13.58 -18.47 -0.23
N LYS A 196 -13.98 -18.09 0.97
CA LYS A 196 -13.93 -18.95 2.16
C LYS A 196 -14.82 -20.20 2.01
N GLU A 197 -16.03 -20.04 1.48
CA GLU A 197 -16.91 -21.18 1.20
C GLU A 197 -16.31 -22.12 0.15
N TYR A 198 -15.72 -21.54 -0.91
CA TYR A 198 -15.03 -22.31 -1.95
C TYR A 198 -13.89 -23.13 -1.35
N ILE A 199 -12.99 -22.50 -0.60
CA ILE A 199 -11.84 -23.16 0.04
C ILE A 199 -12.32 -24.30 0.96
N ASN A 200 -13.35 -24.03 1.77
CA ASN A 200 -13.93 -25.05 2.68
C ASN A 200 -14.54 -26.22 1.94
N SER A 201 -14.92 -26.06 0.67
CA SER A 201 -15.49 -27.13 -0.15
C SER A 201 -14.43 -28.04 -0.78
N LEU A 202 -13.15 -27.64 -0.76
CA LEU A 202 -12.06 -28.45 -1.30
C LEU A 202 -11.83 -29.69 -0.44
N GLU A 203 -11.91 -30.85 -1.06
CA GLU A 203 -11.75 -32.13 -0.36
C GLU A 203 -10.29 -32.43 -0.01
N ASP A 204 -9.38 -32.01 -0.87
CA ASP A 204 -7.96 -32.28 -0.71
C ASP A 204 -7.34 -31.36 0.36
N TYR A 205 -6.74 -31.96 1.37
CA TYR A 205 -6.15 -31.28 2.52
C TYR A 205 -5.02 -30.31 2.10
N TYR A 206 -4.11 -30.77 1.25
CA TYR A 206 -2.92 -29.97 0.87
C TYR A 206 -3.31 -28.76 0.04
N VAL A 207 -4.18 -28.97 -0.94
CA VAL A 207 -4.71 -27.90 -1.81
C VAL A 207 -5.49 -26.87 -0.97
N ARG A 208 -6.35 -27.35 -0.06
CA ARG A 208 -7.12 -26.46 0.83
C ARG A 208 -6.19 -25.61 1.70
N THR A 209 -5.19 -26.26 2.34
CA THR A 209 -4.25 -25.57 3.22
C THR A 209 -3.44 -24.50 2.45
N ALA A 210 -2.98 -24.81 1.25
CA ALA A 210 -2.25 -23.86 0.42
C ALA A 210 -3.12 -22.64 0.06
N HIS A 211 -4.40 -22.87 -0.30
CA HIS A 211 -5.35 -21.77 -0.55
C HIS A 211 -5.53 -20.89 0.70
N GLU A 212 -5.72 -21.51 1.86
CA GLU A 212 -5.88 -20.78 3.13
C GLU A 212 -4.66 -19.90 3.42
N ILE A 213 -3.46 -20.41 3.19
CA ILE A 213 -2.22 -19.67 3.39
C ILE A 213 -2.18 -18.43 2.47
N LEU A 214 -2.45 -18.61 1.18
CA LEU A 214 -2.39 -17.48 0.22
C LEU A 214 -3.49 -16.44 0.48
N ILE A 215 -4.68 -16.85 0.85
CA ILE A 215 -5.75 -15.93 1.23
C ILE A 215 -5.35 -15.10 2.46
N ASN A 216 -4.79 -15.76 3.47
CA ASN A 216 -4.32 -15.07 4.67
C ASN A 216 -3.21 -14.06 4.33
N LYS A 217 -2.35 -14.37 3.34
CA LYS A 217 -1.34 -13.41 2.87
C LYS A 217 -1.99 -12.19 2.19
N VAL A 218 -2.99 -12.42 1.33
CA VAL A 218 -3.73 -11.30 0.71
C VAL A 218 -4.37 -10.44 1.82
N GLU A 219 -5.02 -11.08 2.81
CA GLU A 219 -5.60 -10.35 3.95
C GLU A 219 -4.56 -9.56 4.75
N SER A 220 -3.33 -10.06 4.84
CA SER A 220 -2.26 -9.38 5.58
C SER A 220 -1.80 -8.07 4.93
N PHE A 221 -2.18 -7.82 3.67
CA PHE A 221 -1.92 -6.54 3.00
C PHE A 221 -3.03 -5.50 3.24
N LYS A 222 -3.97 -5.78 4.13
CA LYS A 222 -4.94 -4.79 4.57
C LYS A 222 -4.22 -3.71 5.39
N LYS A 223 -4.35 -2.47 4.95
CA LYS A 223 -3.65 -1.33 5.54
C LYS A 223 -4.31 -0.90 6.86
N GLU A 224 -3.57 -0.95 7.94
CA GLU A 224 -4.01 -0.44 9.24
C GLU A 224 -3.57 1.03 9.39
N PHE A 225 -4.54 1.93 9.40
CA PHE A 225 -4.25 3.36 9.53
C PHE A 225 -3.81 3.69 10.95
N LYS A 226 -2.66 4.34 11.08
CA LYS A 226 -2.03 4.68 12.37
C LYS A 226 -2.49 6.06 12.86
N ILE A 227 -3.82 6.25 13.00
CA ILE A 227 -4.40 7.55 13.39
C ILE A 227 -3.94 7.94 14.79
N GLU A 228 -3.80 6.97 15.70
CA GLU A 228 -3.34 7.22 17.09
C GLU A 228 -1.93 7.82 17.11
N LEU A 229 -1.05 7.41 16.19
CA LEU A 229 0.30 7.99 16.09
C LEU A 229 0.22 9.46 15.63
N VAL A 230 -0.68 9.77 14.71
CA VAL A 230 -0.90 11.16 14.24
C VAL A 230 -1.46 12.01 15.40
N GLU A 231 -2.41 11.46 16.14
CA GLU A 231 -3.00 12.13 17.32
C GLU A 231 -1.92 12.44 18.38
N GLU A 232 -1.09 11.44 18.69
CA GLU A 232 0.02 11.61 19.65
C GLU A 232 1.02 12.66 19.16
N PHE A 233 1.45 12.56 17.89
CA PHE A 233 2.41 13.48 17.26
C PHE A 233 1.90 14.93 17.28
N LEU A 234 0.61 15.13 17.01
CA LEU A 234 0.00 16.46 16.98
C LEU A 234 -0.45 16.95 18.37
N SER A 235 -0.31 16.13 19.40
CA SER A 235 -0.71 16.52 20.75
C SER A 235 0.12 17.75 21.20
N GLY A 236 -0.54 18.80 21.62
CA GLY A 236 0.13 20.05 21.95
C GLY A 236 0.25 21.07 20.82
N HIS A 237 -0.01 20.68 19.57
CA HIS A 237 0.12 21.55 18.39
C HIS A 237 -1.25 22.00 17.88
N LYS A 238 -1.96 22.81 18.68
CA LYS A 238 -3.38 23.18 18.43
C LYS A 238 -3.58 24.36 17.48
N LEU A 239 -2.50 24.98 17.01
CA LEU A 239 -2.57 26.22 16.23
C LEU A 239 -2.26 26.04 14.73
N ILE A 240 -2.42 24.82 14.20
CA ILE A 240 -2.22 24.57 12.77
C ILE A 240 -3.33 25.27 11.98
N ASN A 241 -2.93 26.21 11.13
CA ASN A 241 -3.85 27.00 10.30
C ASN A 241 -3.59 26.84 8.80
N GLU A 242 -2.53 26.11 8.43
CA GLU A 242 -2.23 25.79 7.03
C GLU A 242 -1.77 24.33 6.95
N ILE A 243 -2.36 23.56 6.05
CA ILE A 243 -1.98 22.18 5.75
C ILE A 243 -1.54 22.15 4.30
N ILE A 244 -0.29 21.76 4.07
CA ILE A 244 0.32 21.73 2.74
C ILE A 244 0.56 20.30 2.33
N VAL A 245 -0.04 19.87 1.23
CA VAL A 245 0.09 18.50 0.70
C VAL A 245 0.99 18.54 -0.53
N TYR A 246 2.10 17.83 -0.48
CA TYR A 246 3.05 17.76 -1.59
C TYR A 246 3.35 16.31 -1.95
N GLY A 247 3.11 15.96 -3.21
CA GLY A 247 3.51 14.66 -3.75
C GLY A 247 2.68 13.48 -3.31
N HIS A 248 1.53 13.70 -2.67
CA HIS A 248 0.61 12.64 -2.25
C HIS A 248 -0.49 12.47 -3.30
N SER A 249 -0.80 11.22 -3.66
CA SER A 249 -1.78 10.90 -4.72
C SER A 249 -3.23 11.24 -4.34
N CYS A 250 -3.51 11.32 -3.03
CA CYS A 250 -4.87 11.52 -2.49
C CYS A 250 -5.87 10.45 -2.97
N ALA A 251 -5.40 9.27 -3.38
CA ALA A 251 -6.24 8.16 -3.83
C ALA A 251 -6.56 7.17 -2.70
N ILE A 252 -5.66 7.08 -1.74
CA ILE A 252 -5.73 6.18 -0.58
C ILE A 252 -5.52 7.07 0.67
N ASP A 253 -5.49 6.49 1.82
CA ASP A 253 -5.12 7.18 3.07
C ASP A 253 -6.13 8.25 3.52
N PHE A 254 -7.38 8.19 3.05
CA PHE A 254 -8.44 9.13 3.40
C PHE A 254 -8.63 9.31 4.92
N PRO A 255 -8.51 8.27 5.77
CA PRO A 255 -8.67 8.45 7.22
C PRO A 255 -7.71 9.46 7.85
N TYR A 256 -6.49 9.61 7.33
CA TYR A 256 -5.57 10.63 7.83
C TYR A 256 -6.07 12.03 7.50
N PHE A 257 -6.53 12.25 6.27
CA PHE A 257 -7.06 13.54 5.83
C PHE A 257 -8.35 13.91 6.59
N GLU A 258 -9.21 12.92 6.81
CA GLU A 258 -10.46 13.08 7.58
C GLU A 258 -10.16 13.49 9.01
N TYR A 259 -9.23 12.78 9.67
CA TYR A 259 -8.78 13.12 11.03
C TYR A 259 -8.26 14.56 11.11
N LEU A 260 -7.42 14.96 10.16
CA LEU A 260 -6.83 16.30 10.13
C LEU A 260 -7.90 17.38 9.87
N ASN A 261 -8.87 17.12 9.00
CA ASN A 261 -9.96 18.07 8.72
C ASN A 261 -10.86 18.25 9.95
N VAL A 262 -11.11 17.18 10.71
CA VAL A 262 -11.89 17.26 11.96
C VAL A 262 -11.10 17.99 13.04
N THR A 263 -9.80 17.72 13.14
CA THR A 263 -8.93 18.31 14.17
C THR A 263 -8.67 19.80 13.91
N PHE A 264 -8.49 20.18 12.64
CA PHE A 264 -8.16 21.56 12.23
C PHE A 264 -9.19 22.11 11.22
N PRO A 265 -10.47 22.27 11.63
CA PRO A 265 -11.56 22.59 10.68
C PRO A 265 -11.47 23.96 10.02
N LEU A 266 -10.59 24.83 10.51
CA LEU A 266 -10.39 26.18 9.96
C LEU A 266 -9.07 26.29 9.16
N ALA A 267 -8.32 25.20 9.06
CA ALA A 267 -7.06 25.22 8.32
C ALA A 267 -7.29 25.47 6.82
N ASN A 268 -6.37 26.18 6.21
CA ASN A 268 -6.34 26.36 4.76
C ASN A 268 -5.50 25.23 4.15
N TRP A 269 -6.08 24.47 3.25
CA TRP A 269 -5.41 23.36 2.60
C TRP A 269 -4.80 23.81 1.27
N LYS A 270 -3.56 23.43 1.03
CA LYS A 270 -2.87 23.73 -0.23
C LYS A 270 -2.29 22.44 -0.81
N PHE A 271 -2.82 22.02 -1.94
CA PHE A 271 -2.41 20.79 -2.61
C PHE A 271 -1.52 21.12 -3.82
N PHE A 272 -0.36 20.47 -3.92
CA PHE A 272 0.48 20.54 -5.11
C PHE A 272 0.20 19.32 -5.99
N SER A 273 -0.21 19.57 -7.23
CA SER A 273 -0.52 18.52 -8.21
C SER A 273 0.40 18.59 -9.42
N PHE A 274 0.68 17.42 -10.00
CA PHE A 274 1.61 17.26 -11.13
C PHE A 274 0.93 16.64 -12.36
N ASP A 275 -0.32 16.21 -12.24
CA ASP A 275 -1.07 15.58 -13.33
C ASP A 275 -2.58 15.64 -13.07
N GLU A 276 -3.34 15.41 -14.15
CA GLU A 276 -4.81 15.44 -14.11
C GLU A 276 -5.41 14.39 -13.17
N ARG A 277 -4.79 13.21 -13.09
CA ARG A 277 -5.27 12.12 -12.21
C ARG A 277 -5.21 12.57 -10.73
N THR A 278 -4.10 13.17 -10.35
CA THR A 278 -3.93 13.70 -8.97
C THR A 278 -4.97 14.80 -8.66
N ILE A 279 -5.24 15.68 -9.64
CA ILE A 279 -6.28 16.73 -9.46
C ILE A 279 -7.64 16.07 -9.20
N MET A 280 -8.02 15.08 -10.00
CA MET A 280 -9.29 14.35 -9.83
C MET A 280 -9.38 13.69 -8.45
N ASN A 281 -8.31 13.04 -8.01
CA ASN A 281 -8.25 12.40 -6.70
C ASN A 281 -8.43 13.43 -5.57
N ILE A 282 -7.74 14.58 -5.67
CA ILE A 282 -7.87 15.68 -4.69
C ILE A 282 -9.33 16.14 -4.63
N GLU A 283 -9.96 16.38 -5.78
CA GLU A 283 -11.36 16.84 -5.84
C GLU A 283 -12.31 15.83 -5.22
N MET A 284 -12.13 14.55 -5.52
CA MET A 284 -12.93 13.47 -4.95
C MET A 284 -12.77 13.40 -3.42
N MET A 285 -11.52 13.41 -2.95
CA MET A 285 -11.21 13.35 -1.53
C MET A 285 -11.77 14.57 -0.79
N VAL A 286 -11.51 15.78 -1.29
CA VAL A 286 -11.98 17.05 -0.70
C VAL A 286 -13.51 17.04 -0.59
N CYS A 287 -14.20 16.58 -1.64
CA CYS A 287 -15.66 16.48 -1.65
C CYS A 287 -16.15 15.45 -0.62
N HIS A 288 -15.52 14.29 -0.58
CA HIS A 288 -15.89 13.19 0.32
C HIS A 288 -15.72 13.59 1.80
N ILE A 289 -14.59 14.20 2.13
CA ILE A 289 -14.24 14.59 3.52
C ILE A 289 -14.89 15.92 3.93
N GLY A 290 -15.28 16.75 2.97
CA GLY A 290 -15.90 18.05 3.23
C GLY A 290 -14.90 19.16 3.58
N ILE A 291 -13.69 19.13 2.98
CA ILE A 291 -12.71 20.21 3.14
C ILE A 291 -13.24 21.45 2.40
N ARG A 292 -13.39 22.56 3.10
CA ARG A 292 -14.01 23.78 2.55
C ARG A 292 -13.00 24.82 2.05
N ASN A 293 -11.89 24.95 2.75
CA ASN A 293 -10.89 25.96 2.45
C ASN A 293 -9.67 25.30 1.80
N TYR A 294 -9.62 25.27 0.49
CA TYR A 294 -8.49 24.64 -0.20
C TYR A 294 -8.14 25.35 -1.51
N SER A 295 -6.92 25.10 -1.96
CA SER A 295 -6.42 25.51 -3.27
C SER A 295 -5.56 24.40 -3.86
N VAL A 296 -5.58 24.27 -5.18
CA VAL A 296 -4.72 23.33 -5.92
C VAL A 296 -3.72 24.15 -6.73
N VAL A 297 -2.44 23.82 -6.62
CA VAL A 297 -1.34 24.47 -7.34
C VAL A 297 -0.78 23.44 -8.33
N GLU A 298 -0.99 23.67 -9.59
CA GLU A 298 -0.44 22.84 -10.66
C GLU A 298 1.05 23.14 -10.86
N LYS A 299 1.88 22.11 -11.05
CA LYS A 299 3.33 22.20 -11.23
C LYS A 299 3.86 21.46 -12.45
#